data_7258e9c34233381aa49c41d6549d7357
#
_entry.id   7258e9c34233381aa49c41d6549d7357
#
_cell.length_a   1.000
_cell.length_b   1.000
_cell.length_c   1.000
_cell.angle_alpha   90.00
_cell.angle_beta   90.00
_cell.angle_gamma   90.00
#
_symmetry.space_group_name_H-M   'P 1'
#
loop_
_entity.id
_entity.type
_entity.pdbx_description
1 polymer ?
#
loop_
_entity_poly.entity_id
_entity_poly.type
_entity_poly.pdbx_seq_one_letter_code
_entity_poly.pdbx_strand_id
1 'polypeptide(L)'
;GHRKFIMVQLPEQTDAKSEAYKAGYKTICAIGEERIRRAGKKIKEESPLTTADLDIGFRVFKVDSTNMEDVYYRLADYNQGQMELFADNIKPDRTPEDLLFQVMLDLGILLSSDIQETEIGGKKVFSVADGYLIACFDKDVTEETVKAIAQKQPVYAVFRDSSMASDSVATNFEQIF
;
A
#
# COMPACT_ATOMS: atom_id res chain seq x y z
N GLY A 1 -15.89 3.09 -22.25
CA GLY A 1 -16.56 3.31 -20.95
C GLY A 1 -15.65 2.90 -19.81
N HIS A 2 -15.65 3.67 -18.74
CA HIS A 2 -14.80 3.47 -17.55
C HIS A 2 -15.38 2.38 -16.63
N ARG A 3 -15.25 1.12 -17.05
CA ARG A 3 -15.72 0.00 -16.24
C ARG A 3 -14.60 -0.47 -15.33
N LYS A 4 -14.92 -0.66 -14.05
CA LYS A 4 -14.03 -1.30 -13.05
C LYS A 4 -14.50 -2.74 -12.86
N PHE A 5 -13.58 -3.63 -12.55
CA PHE A 5 -13.87 -5.02 -12.21
C PHE A 5 -13.05 -5.45 -11.00
N ILE A 6 -13.57 -6.40 -10.28
CA ILE A 6 -12.89 -7.10 -9.18
C ILE A 6 -12.98 -8.59 -9.47
N MET A 7 -11.85 -9.27 -9.41
CA MET A 7 -11.76 -10.72 -9.58
C MET A 7 -11.15 -11.32 -8.33
N VAL A 8 -11.74 -12.40 -7.85
CA VAL A 8 -11.25 -13.17 -6.70
C VAL A 8 -11.00 -14.60 -7.16
N GLN A 9 -9.79 -15.10 -6.93
CA GLN A 9 -9.38 -16.44 -7.32
C GLN A 9 -8.52 -17.08 -6.25
N LEU A 10 -8.76 -18.33 -5.94
CA LEU A 10 -7.86 -19.12 -5.11
C LEU A 10 -6.58 -19.43 -5.88
N PRO A 11 -5.40 -19.40 -5.23
CA PRO A 11 -4.10 -19.61 -5.89
C PRO A 11 -3.80 -21.10 -6.12
N GLU A 12 -4.72 -21.81 -6.78
CA GLU A 12 -4.56 -23.23 -7.11
C GLU A 12 -3.34 -23.42 -7.98
N GLN A 13 -2.56 -24.45 -7.66
CA GLN A 13 -1.34 -24.80 -8.41
C GLN A 13 -1.71 -25.37 -9.78
N THR A 14 -0.98 -24.99 -10.80
CA THR A 14 -1.06 -25.61 -12.12
C THR A 14 -0.31 -26.94 -12.12
N ASP A 15 -0.78 -27.91 -12.92
CA ASP A 15 -0.09 -29.19 -13.05
C ASP A 15 1.35 -28.97 -13.56
N ALA A 16 2.32 -29.55 -12.85
CA ALA A 16 3.75 -29.44 -13.18
C ALA A 16 4.09 -29.90 -14.61
N LYS A 17 3.26 -30.76 -15.20
CA LYS A 17 3.40 -31.24 -16.58
C LYS A 17 2.70 -30.37 -17.61
N SER A 18 1.87 -29.41 -17.17
CA SER A 18 1.12 -28.53 -18.06
C SER A 18 2.03 -27.56 -18.81
N GLU A 19 1.60 -27.12 -19.99
CA GLU A 19 2.29 -26.07 -20.74
C GLU A 19 2.30 -24.73 -19.98
N ALA A 20 1.24 -24.44 -19.21
CA ALA A 20 1.19 -23.25 -18.36
C ALA A 20 2.30 -23.24 -17.31
N TYR A 21 2.52 -24.36 -16.60
CA TYR A 21 3.59 -24.47 -15.60
C TYR A 21 4.97 -24.33 -16.26
N LYS A 22 5.21 -24.98 -17.39
CA LYS A 22 6.46 -24.86 -18.16
C LYS A 22 6.73 -23.45 -18.65
N ALA A 23 5.67 -22.69 -18.97
CA ALA A 23 5.73 -21.27 -19.35
C ALA A 23 5.92 -20.31 -18.15
N GLY A 24 6.02 -20.83 -16.91
CA GLY A 24 6.26 -20.05 -15.71
C GLY A 24 5.00 -19.69 -14.90
N TYR A 25 3.81 -20.04 -15.37
CA TYR A 25 2.54 -19.77 -14.67
C TYR A 25 2.23 -20.90 -13.68
N LYS A 26 2.72 -20.75 -12.45
CA LYS A 26 2.63 -21.78 -11.41
C LYS A 26 1.25 -21.87 -10.73
N THR A 27 0.40 -20.86 -10.91
CA THR A 27 -0.95 -20.78 -10.34
C THR A 27 -1.96 -20.33 -11.36
N ILE A 28 -3.23 -20.65 -11.12
CA ILE A 28 -4.35 -20.16 -11.95
C ILE A 28 -4.42 -18.62 -11.89
N CYS A 29 -4.09 -18.01 -10.75
CA CYS A 29 -3.99 -16.55 -10.63
C CYS A 29 -3.00 -15.96 -11.63
N ALA A 30 -1.79 -16.53 -11.74
CA ALA A 30 -0.77 -16.05 -12.67
C ALA A 30 -1.23 -16.15 -14.14
N ILE A 31 -1.99 -17.19 -14.49
CA ILE A 31 -2.63 -17.30 -15.82
C ILE A 31 -3.66 -16.19 -16.01
N GLY A 32 -4.49 -15.94 -15.00
CA GLY A 32 -5.52 -14.89 -15.03
C GLY A 32 -4.93 -13.50 -15.25
N GLU A 33 -3.90 -13.15 -14.50
CA GLU A 33 -3.18 -11.89 -14.63
C GLU A 33 -2.61 -11.70 -16.04
N GLU A 34 -1.96 -12.72 -16.57
CA GLU A 34 -1.37 -12.65 -17.91
C GLU A 34 -2.43 -12.52 -19.00
N ARG A 35 -3.57 -13.20 -18.85
CA ARG A 35 -4.70 -13.03 -19.77
C ARG A 35 -5.21 -11.60 -19.80
N ILE A 36 -5.32 -10.93 -18.65
CA ILE A 36 -5.74 -9.54 -18.56
C ILE A 36 -4.74 -8.63 -19.28
N ARG A 37 -3.42 -8.82 -19.00
CA ARG A 37 -2.36 -8.04 -19.66
C ARG A 37 -2.40 -8.18 -21.18
N ARG A 38 -2.50 -9.42 -21.68
CA ARG A 38 -2.57 -9.70 -23.13
C ARG A 38 -3.84 -9.13 -23.76
N ALA A 39 -4.98 -9.26 -23.10
CA ALA A 39 -6.25 -8.71 -23.61
C ALA A 39 -6.18 -7.17 -23.72
N GLY A 40 -5.68 -6.49 -22.70
CA GLY A 40 -5.49 -5.04 -22.72
C GLY A 40 -4.56 -4.58 -23.84
N LYS A 41 -3.41 -5.26 -23.99
CA LYS A 41 -2.45 -4.98 -25.06
C LYS A 41 -3.10 -5.18 -26.45
N LYS A 42 -3.77 -6.30 -26.66
CA LYS A 42 -4.45 -6.61 -27.93
C LYS A 42 -5.50 -5.56 -28.29
N ILE A 43 -6.32 -5.12 -27.33
CA ILE A 43 -7.33 -4.08 -27.57
C ILE A 43 -6.66 -2.76 -28.00
N LYS A 44 -5.55 -2.35 -27.38
CA LYS A 44 -4.81 -1.15 -27.77
C LYS A 44 -4.21 -1.29 -29.18
N GLU A 45 -3.69 -2.45 -29.53
CA GLU A 45 -3.12 -2.72 -30.85
C GLU A 45 -4.17 -2.75 -31.97
N GLU A 46 -5.36 -3.31 -31.71
CA GLU A 46 -6.44 -3.42 -32.69
C GLU A 46 -7.19 -2.09 -32.93
N SER A 47 -7.18 -1.18 -31.97
CA SER A 47 -7.95 0.07 -32.04
C SER A 47 -7.19 1.27 -31.48
N PRO A 48 -5.98 1.57 -31.96
CA PRO A 48 -5.08 2.56 -31.35
C PRO A 48 -5.68 3.97 -31.27
N LEU A 49 -6.50 4.37 -32.24
CA LEU A 49 -7.11 5.70 -32.27
C LEU A 49 -8.19 5.92 -31.21
N THR A 50 -8.90 4.85 -30.83
CA THR A 50 -10.02 4.93 -29.86
C THR A 50 -9.62 4.48 -28.45
N THR A 51 -8.43 3.94 -28.30
CA THR A 51 -7.93 3.36 -27.03
C THR A 51 -6.65 4.04 -26.53
N ALA A 52 -6.29 5.20 -27.07
CA ALA A 52 -5.09 5.93 -26.65
C ALA A 52 -5.09 6.17 -25.13
N ASP A 53 -6.21 6.64 -24.60
CA ASP A 53 -6.39 6.95 -23.17
C ASP A 53 -7.01 5.79 -22.37
N LEU A 54 -7.05 4.58 -22.94
CA LEU A 54 -7.61 3.43 -22.24
C LEU A 54 -6.64 2.96 -21.15
N ASP A 55 -7.07 3.06 -19.91
CA ASP A 55 -6.38 2.42 -18.79
C ASP A 55 -6.58 0.90 -18.86
N ILE A 56 -5.46 0.18 -19.00
CA ILE A 56 -5.38 -1.28 -19.00
C ILE A 56 -4.69 -1.81 -17.75
N GLY A 57 -4.37 -0.93 -16.82
CA GLY A 57 -3.76 -1.28 -15.54
C GLY A 57 -4.74 -2.02 -14.63
N PHE A 58 -4.17 -2.82 -13.72
CA PHE A 58 -4.90 -3.45 -12.63
C PHE A 58 -3.97 -3.67 -11.45
N ARG A 59 -4.54 -3.76 -10.26
CA ARG A 59 -3.81 -4.08 -9.03
C ARG A 59 -4.01 -5.54 -8.67
N VAL A 60 -2.97 -6.17 -8.14
CA VAL A 60 -3.01 -7.55 -7.65
C VAL A 60 -2.79 -7.51 -6.15
N PHE A 61 -3.72 -8.07 -5.40
CA PHE A 61 -3.62 -8.21 -3.95
C PHE A 61 -3.61 -9.68 -3.57
N LYS A 62 -2.91 -10.00 -2.51
CA LYS A 62 -2.92 -11.32 -1.87
C LYS A 62 -3.47 -11.15 -0.46
N VAL A 63 -4.42 -12.01 -0.09
CA VAL A 63 -4.84 -12.09 1.31
C VAL A 63 -3.72 -12.74 2.09
N ASP A 64 -3.25 -12.06 3.10
CA ASP A 64 -2.18 -12.48 4.00
C ASP A 64 -2.54 -12.12 5.44
N SER A 65 -1.63 -12.38 6.37
CA SER A 65 -1.74 -11.95 7.77
C SER A 65 -1.62 -10.42 7.88
N THR A 66 -1.99 -9.87 9.04
CA THR A 66 -1.79 -8.45 9.34
C THR A 66 -0.35 -8.00 9.10
N ASN A 67 -0.16 -6.72 8.78
CA ASN A 67 1.16 -6.12 8.61
C ASN A 67 1.90 -5.92 9.94
N MET A 68 1.18 -6.05 11.06
CA MET A 68 1.73 -5.88 12.39
C MET A 68 2.26 -7.19 12.96
N GLU A 69 3.33 -7.12 13.77
CA GLU A 69 3.79 -8.24 14.56
C GLU A 69 2.72 -8.65 15.58
N ASP A 70 2.64 -9.96 15.85
CA ASP A 70 1.77 -10.48 16.91
C ASP A 70 2.41 -10.18 18.27
N VAL A 71 1.84 -9.23 18.98
CA VAL A 71 2.36 -8.81 20.27
C VAL A 71 1.65 -9.58 21.38
N TYR A 72 2.26 -10.66 21.86
CA TYR A 72 1.83 -11.39 23.05
C TYR A 72 2.53 -10.85 24.29
N TYR A 73 1.91 -9.91 24.98
CA TYR A 73 2.46 -9.37 26.22
C TYR A 73 2.05 -10.23 27.42
N ARG A 74 3.02 -10.88 28.07
CA ARG A 74 2.90 -11.25 29.48
C ARG A 74 3.57 -10.16 30.31
N LEU A 75 2.84 -9.53 31.20
CA LEU A 75 3.36 -8.47 32.11
C LEU A 75 4.66 -8.84 32.85
N ALA A 76 4.92 -10.15 33.03
CA ALA A 76 6.11 -10.67 33.70
C ALA A 76 7.38 -10.66 32.84
N ASP A 77 7.27 -10.49 31.53
CA ASP A 77 8.39 -10.59 30.57
C ASP A 77 8.96 -9.22 30.19
N TYR A 78 8.50 -8.13 30.82
CA TYR A 78 8.93 -6.76 30.50
C TYR A 78 10.28 -6.42 31.11
N ASN A 79 11.20 -6.07 30.25
CA ASN A 79 12.49 -5.46 30.58
C ASN A 79 12.57 -4.13 29.80
N GLN A 80 13.02 -3.06 30.46
CA GLN A 80 13.05 -1.70 29.95
C GLN A 80 13.83 -1.56 28.61
N GLY A 81 14.83 -2.40 28.36
CA GLY A 81 15.57 -2.46 27.09
C GLY A 81 14.80 -3.10 25.92
N GLN A 82 13.68 -3.77 26.19
CA GLN A 82 12.82 -4.36 25.17
C GLN A 82 11.75 -3.37 24.68
N MET A 83 11.44 -2.32 25.44
CA MET A 83 10.47 -1.31 25.05
C MET A 83 10.86 -0.58 23.75
N GLU A 84 12.15 -0.34 23.54
CA GLU A 84 12.65 0.27 22.30
C GLU A 84 12.54 -0.68 21.09
N LEU A 85 12.63 -1.99 21.29
CA LEU A 85 12.45 -3.01 20.25
C LEU A 85 10.97 -3.13 19.80
N PHE A 86 10.03 -2.75 20.65
CA PHE A 86 8.59 -2.79 20.35
C PHE A 86 8.04 -1.50 19.71
N ALA A 87 8.84 -0.46 19.60
CA ALA A 87 8.45 0.78 18.95
C ALA A 87 8.13 0.58 17.45
N ASP A 88 8.77 -0.41 16.81
CA ASP A 88 8.52 -0.77 15.42
C ASP A 88 7.84 -2.15 15.37
N ASN A 89 6.51 -2.15 15.44
CA ASN A 89 5.68 -3.36 15.47
C ASN A 89 5.25 -3.83 14.06
N ILE A 90 5.90 -3.34 13.01
CA ILE A 90 5.62 -3.73 11.63
C ILE A 90 6.50 -4.92 11.26
N LYS A 91 5.93 -5.94 10.64
CA LYS A 91 6.67 -7.08 10.13
C LYS A 91 7.76 -6.65 9.14
N PRO A 92 8.98 -7.22 9.22
CA PRO A 92 10.12 -6.75 8.45
C PRO A 92 10.01 -6.99 6.94
N ASP A 93 9.10 -7.85 6.53
CA ASP A 93 8.82 -8.18 5.12
C ASP A 93 7.73 -7.30 4.50
N ARG A 94 7.19 -6.32 5.24
CA ARG A 94 6.13 -5.42 4.79
C ARG A 94 6.69 -4.15 4.16
N THR A 95 6.04 -3.72 3.09
CA THR A 95 6.38 -2.50 2.35
C THR A 95 5.50 -1.32 2.80
N PRO A 96 5.90 -0.07 2.52
CA PRO A 96 5.03 1.10 2.74
C PRO A 96 3.69 1.00 2.01
N GLU A 97 3.67 0.37 0.84
CA GLU A 97 2.46 0.13 0.06
C GLU A 97 1.51 -0.85 0.77
N ASP A 98 2.03 -1.91 1.42
CA ASP A 98 1.21 -2.84 2.21
C ASP A 98 0.51 -2.11 3.36
N LEU A 99 1.22 -1.21 4.04
CA LEU A 99 0.66 -0.36 5.10
C LEU A 99 -0.41 0.59 4.54
N LEU A 100 -0.14 1.22 3.39
CA LEU A 100 -1.09 2.11 2.74
C LEU A 100 -2.40 1.40 2.44
N PHE A 101 -2.35 0.21 1.85
CA PHE A 101 -3.56 -0.53 1.51
C PHE A 101 -4.31 -1.01 2.75
N GLN A 102 -3.63 -1.35 3.84
CA GLN A 102 -4.28 -1.64 5.12
C GLN A 102 -5.02 -0.41 5.65
N VAL A 103 -4.37 0.76 5.69
CA VAL A 103 -4.99 2.02 6.11
C VAL A 103 -6.19 2.37 5.22
N MET A 104 -6.08 2.19 3.90
CA MET A 104 -7.21 2.43 2.99
C MET A 104 -8.40 1.53 3.31
N LEU A 105 -8.19 0.26 3.65
CA LEU A 105 -9.24 -0.66 4.08
C LEU A 105 -9.88 -0.21 5.40
N ASP A 106 -9.08 0.13 6.39
CA ASP A 106 -9.54 0.57 7.71
C ASP A 106 -10.37 1.86 7.63
N LEU A 107 -10.01 2.78 6.73
CA LEU A 107 -10.72 4.03 6.47
C LEU A 107 -11.88 3.88 5.46
N GLY A 108 -12.11 2.70 4.91
CA GLY A 108 -13.14 2.46 3.90
C GLY A 108 -12.88 3.13 2.55
N ILE A 109 -11.62 3.47 2.24
CA ILE A 109 -11.21 4.05 0.96
C ILE A 109 -11.13 2.93 -0.09
N LEU A 110 -11.69 3.17 -1.26
CA LEU A 110 -11.66 2.17 -2.33
C LEU A 110 -10.23 1.85 -2.76
N LEU A 111 -9.87 0.58 -2.80
CA LEU A 111 -8.54 0.14 -3.25
C LEU A 111 -8.25 0.48 -4.72
N SER A 112 -9.26 0.88 -5.48
CA SER A 112 -9.13 1.38 -6.86
C SER A 112 -8.96 2.89 -6.96
N SER A 113 -8.87 3.61 -5.82
CA SER A 113 -8.64 5.06 -5.80
C SER A 113 -7.29 5.39 -6.40
N ASP A 114 -7.17 6.58 -6.98
CA ASP A 114 -5.91 7.09 -7.49
C ASP A 114 -4.90 7.25 -6.36
N ILE A 115 -3.66 6.83 -6.60
CA ILE A 115 -2.55 6.94 -5.66
C ILE A 115 -1.41 7.64 -6.38
N GLN A 116 -0.98 8.75 -5.85
CA GLN A 116 0.16 9.51 -6.33
C GLN A 116 1.29 9.43 -5.29
N GLU A 117 2.47 9.07 -5.74
CA GLU A 117 3.68 9.14 -4.92
C GLU A 117 4.35 10.48 -5.15
N THR A 118 4.65 11.17 -4.08
CA THR A 118 5.33 12.47 -4.08
C THR A 118 6.42 12.47 -3.01
N GLU A 119 7.30 13.47 -3.07
CA GLU A 119 8.30 13.70 -2.04
C GLU A 119 8.02 15.02 -1.33
N ILE A 120 8.00 15.00 0.01
CA ILE A 120 7.83 16.18 0.86
C ILE A 120 8.89 16.14 1.96
N GLY A 121 9.75 17.15 2.02
CA GLY A 121 10.82 17.21 3.00
C GLY A 121 11.82 16.06 2.91
N GLY A 122 12.07 15.51 1.71
CA GLY A 122 12.93 14.36 1.50
C GLY A 122 12.31 13.01 1.92
N LYS A 123 10.99 12.97 2.19
CA LYS A 123 10.25 11.78 2.59
C LYS A 123 9.25 11.36 1.51
N LYS A 124 9.13 10.04 1.29
CA LYS A 124 8.11 9.46 0.39
C LYS A 124 6.72 9.64 0.99
N VAL A 125 5.84 10.24 0.22
CA VAL A 125 4.46 10.55 0.65
C VAL A 125 3.48 10.03 -0.38
N PHE A 126 2.49 9.30 0.08
CA PHE A 126 1.37 8.83 -0.73
C PHE A 126 0.19 9.79 -0.60
N SER A 127 -0.31 10.28 -1.72
CA SER A 127 -1.55 11.03 -1.83
C SER A 127 -2.62 10.16 -2.49
N VAL A 128 -3.70 9.89 -1.80
CA VAL A 128 -4.79 9.01 -2.25
C VAL A 128 -6.06 9.82 -2.44
N ALA A 129 -6.78 9.56 -3.54
CA ALA A 129 -8.05 10.20 -3.88
C ALA A 129 -7.94 11.75 -3.80
N ASP A 130 -7.03 12.33 -4.57
CA ASP A 130 -6.78 13.78 -4.65
C ASP A 130 -6.47 14.44 -3.30
N GLY A 131 -5.71 13.73 -2.43
CA GLY A 131 -5.31 14.26 -1.14
C GLY A 131 -6.30 14.00 -0.01
N TYR A 132 -7.36 13.22 -0.23
CA TYR A 132 -8.28 12.82 0.84
C TYR A 132 -7.55 12.08 1.97
N LEU A 133 -6.63 11.16 1.61
CA LEU A 133 -5.67 10.55 2.53
C LEU A 133 -4.26 10.93 2.08
N ILE A 134 -3.46 11.42 3.01
CA ILE A 134 -2.01 11.58 2.82
C ILE A 134 -1.30 10.69 3.86
N ALA A 135 -0.41 9.81 3.40
CA ALA A 135 0.32 8.88 4.27
C ALA A 135 1.83 8.97 4.04
N CYS A 136 2.59 8.97 5.13
CA CYS A 136 4.05 8.93 5.12
C CYS A 136 4.54 7.85 6.10
N PHE A 137 5.21 6.83 5.57
CA PHE A 137 5.70 5.71 6.37
C PHE A 137 7.23 5.70 6.51
N ASP A 138 7.91 6.73 6.03
CA ASP A 138 9.35 6.90 6.18
C ASP A 138 9.73 7.17 7.64
N LYS A 139 10.98 6.86 8.00
CA LYS A 139 11.55 7.18 9.33
C LYS A 139 12.02 8.64 9.39
N ASP A 140 12.22 9.14 10.60
CA ASP A 140 12.75 10.48 10.87
C ASP A 140 11.94 11.60 10.21
N VAL A 141 10.61 11.55 10.33
CA VAL A 141 9.69 12.58 9.86
C VAL A 141 9.82 13.81 10.75
N THR A 142 10.20 14.93 10.15
CA THR A 142 10.41 16.20 10.85
C THR A 142 9.12 17.01 10.95
N GLU A 143 9.09 17.97 11.88
CA GLU A 143 7.97 18.89 12.04
C GLU A 143 7.68 19.68 10.75
N GLU A 144 8.72 20.03 9.98
CA GLU A 144 8.58 20.71 8.69
C GLU A 144 7.82 19.87 7.67
N THR A 145 8.11 18.56 7.62
CA THR A 145 7.39 17.61 6.75
C THR A 145 5.93 17.51 7.17
N VAL A 146 5.66 17.40 8.48
CA VAL A 146 4.29 17.36 9.02
C VAL A 146 3.51 18.63 8.67
N LYS A 147 4.09 19.81 8.87
CA LYS A 147 3.49 21.10 8.50
C LYS A 147 3.21 21.22 7.00
N ALA A 148 4.14 20.74 6.16
CA ALA A 148 3.95 20.78 4.71
C ALA A 148 2.82 19.84 4.26
N ILE A 149 2.61 18.73 4.94
CA ILE A 149 1.47 17.84 4.71
C ILE A 149 0.17 18.49 5.21
N ALA A 150 0.17 19.10 6.40
CA ALA A 150 -0.99 19.78 6.95
C ALA A 150 -1.48 20.93 6.06
N GLN A 151 -0.57 21.67 5.41
CA GLN A 151 -0.91 22.71 4.44
C GLN A 151 -1.72 22.21 3.24
N LYS A 152 -1.66 20.92 2.93
CA LYS A 152 -2.49 20.30 1.87
C LYS A 152 -3.91 20.00 2.34
N GLN A 153 -4.20 20.18 3.62
CA GLN A 153 -5.51 19.98 4.24
C GLN A 153 -6.15 18.62 3.93
N PRO A 154 -5.43 17.49 4.14
CA PRO A 154 -6.03 16.18 3.94
C PRO A 154 -7.16 15.91 4.93
N VAL A 155 -8.13 15.07 4.57
CA VAL A 155 -9.13 14.57 5.52
C VAL A 155 -8.49 13.62 6.52
N TYR A 156 -7.53 12.80 6.05
CA TYR A 156 -6.74 11.92 6.88
C TYR A 156 -5.26 12.11 6.60
N ALA A 157 -4.46 12.30 7.64
CA ALA A 157 -3.01 12.27 7.61
C ALA A 157 -2.52 11.10 8.46
N VAL A 158 -1.74 10.19 7.87
CA VAL A 158 -1.29 8.97 8.53
C VAL A 158 0.22 8.86 8.51
N PHE A 159 0.79 8.61 9.69
CA PHE A 159 2.21 8.40 9.91
C PHE A 159 2.40 7.17 10.78
N ARG A 160 3.62 6.64 10.79
CA ARG A 160 4.00 5.63 11.79
C ARG A 160 4.36 6.35 13.08
N ASP A 161 3.94 5.82 14.21
CA ASP A 161 4.31 6.35 15.52
C ASP A 161 5.83 6.36 15.71
N SER A 162 6.48 5.25 15.37
CA SER A 162 7.94 5.10 15.42
C SER A 162 8.72 5.93 14.39
N SER A 163 8.04 6.65 13.50
CA SER A 163 8.70 7.41 12.42
C SER A 163 8.94 8.88 12.74
N MET A 164 8.42 9.39 13.85
CA MET A 164 8.63 10.78 14.24
C MET A 164 10.08 11.02 14.66
N ALA A 165 10.68 12.09 14.16
CA ALA A 165 12.09 12.43 14.42
C ALA A 165 12.38 12.77 15.89
N SER A 166 11.35 13.14 16.66
CA SER A 166 11.46 13.38 18.11
C SER A 166 10.09 13.34 18.78
N ASP A 167 10.10 13.13 20.11
CA ASP A 167 8.88 13.17 20.95
C ASP A 167 8.14 14.50 20.85
N SER A 168 8.86 15.61 20.62
CA SER A 168 8.24 16.92 20.42
C SER A 168 7.41 17.00 19.14
N VAL A 169 7.84 16.33 18.06
CA VAL A 169 7.07 16.23 16.81
C VAL A 169 5.80 15.42 17.06
N ALA A 170 5.91 14.28 17.73
CA ALA A 170 4.76 13.45 18.08
C ALA A 170 3.75 14.19 18.98
N THR A 171 4.23 14.92 19.98
CA THR A 171 3.38 15.67 20.92
C THR A 171 2.67 16.87 20.25
N ASN A 172 3.34 17.53 19.30
CA ASN A 172 2.80 18.71 18.61
C ASN A 172 1.94 18.34 17.39
N PHE A 173 1.88 17.08 17.04
CA PHE A 173 1.18 16.60 15.84
C PHE A 173 -0.28 17.08 15.78
N GLU A 174 -1.05 16.88 16.85
CA GLU A 174 -2.45 17.29 16.94
C GLU A 174 -2.66 18.81 16.89
N GLN A 175 -1.63 19.61 17.16
CA GLN A 175 -1.71 21.07 17.11
C GLN A 175 -1.42 21.62 15.70
N ILE A 176 -0.81 20.79 14.84
CA ILE A 176 -0.43 21.18 13.48
C ILE A 176 -1.61 20.94 12.52
N PHE A 177 -2.44 19.93 12.77
CA PHE A 177 -3.64 19.59 12.01
C PHE A 177 -4.89 20.17 12.66
#